data_fdcb97ec06f561e35c502d403121b117
#
_entry.id   fdcb97ec06f561e35c502d403121b117
#
_cell.length_a   1.000
_cell.length_b   1.000
_cell.length_c   1.000
_cell.angle_alpha   90.00
_cell.angle_beta   90.00
_cell.angle_gamma   90.00
#
_symmetry.space_group_name_H-M   'P 1'
#
loop_
_entity.id
_entity.type
_entity.pdbx_description
1 polymer ?
#
loop_
_entity_poly.entity_id
_entity_poly.type
_entity_poly.pdbx_seq_one_letter_code
_entity_poly.pdbx_strand_id
1 'polypeptide(L)'
;MNVFGWISGKVRLLAIALVLAFCVAGALTLPRYGLTWDEGLGNLFFGERYCHFFATFNRAYLNFGNKDLDIHERPLNLYVSPFRERPQEFPPLADTLSAATMELLAYRLHWLDPVDAFHLLKVLLCGLLLWAIFEFTRSRLGTLTAFLSILMLGMYPRFWGDMHFNPKDIPEAVFFSLTILAFVAWSKTPTWKSALGVGVLWGCALSVKANALFLPVVLVLGALPWQWKPWPWSAARQHLGRYYRHYGLMLFSGVVVHFLSWPYLYVNPLRLFRYYRYIFSQGQRHGTGLWNWDALVQTIATMPGTMVVLLLIGCALAIKRRHAAESPILRLLVVWAAVPILRTSLPGVVNFDGIRHFEEFLPAACLLAAYGGAWSVESLSKRRPDRRWVWVTVLGLLVSGNIAWVFARYAPYEHLYYNSLVGGLSGANRQHSMPEATDYWASSYREGVGWINANAARDVALHVPVAPWLAELTAPIWLRKDIGVIPGESVEHALDLGRSVYVMFITRVGFYTPIAKYCVQQMSPVHEIQVDGLPILQIYRLTNAKGLP
;
A
#
# COMPACT_ATOMS: atom_id res chain seq x y z
N MET A 1 -25.90 -34.37 -11.41
CA MET A 1 -25.14 -33.12 -11.09
C MET A 1 -25.78 -32.48 -9.87
N ASN A 2 -25.08 -32.43 -8.73
CA ASN A 2 -25.67 -32.04 -7.43
C ASN A 2 -26.01 -30.54 -7.48
N VAL A 3 -27.26 -30.14 -7.22
CA VAL A 3 -27.75 -28.73 -7.23
C VAL A 3 -26.84 -27.82 -6.39
N PHE A 4 -26.33 -28.31 -5.26
CA PHE A 4 -25.34 -27.61 -4.42
C PHE A 4 -23.99 -27.33 -5.14
N GLY A 5 -23.51 -28.27 -5.96
CA GLY A 5 -22.31 -28.07 -6.75
C GLY A 5 -22.49 -27.03 -7.85
N TRP A 6 -23.67 -26.98 -8.47
CA TRP A 6 -24.01 -26.03 -9.51
C TRP A 6 -24.16 -24.59 -8.98
N ILE A 7 -24.84 -24.40 -7.82
CA ILE A 7 -24.94 -23.09 -7.14
C ILE A 7 -23.57 -22.62 -6.69
N SER A 8 -22.75 -23.50 -6.11
CA SER A 8 -21.38 -23.16 -5.69
C SER A 8 -20.50 -22.74 -6.88
N GLY A 9 -20.67 -23.36 -8.05
CA GLY A 9 -19.99 -22.98 -9.27
C GLY A 9 -20.33 -21.57 -9.75
N LYS A 10 -21.62 -21.22 -9.79
CA LYS A 10 -22.08 -19.87 -10.19
C LYS A 10 -21.59 -18.77 -9.25
N VAL A 11 -21.60 -19.03 -7.95
CA VAL A 11 -21.09 -18.09 -6.94
C VAL A 11 -19.59 -17.81 -7.13
N ARG A 12 -18.79 -18.84 -7.43
CA ARG A 12 -17.36 -18.67 -7.74
C ARG A 12 -17.13 -17.91 -9.04
N LEU A 13 -17.88 -18.22 -10.09
CA LEU A 13 -17.77 -17.50 -11.37
C LEU A 13 -18.07 -16.01 -11.21
N LEU A 14 -19.10 -15.65 -10.44
CA LEU A 14 -19.40 -14.26 -10.13
C LEU A 14 -18.25 -13.59 -9.38
N ALA A 15 -17.68 -14.27 -8.37
CA ALA A 15 -16.55 -13.72 -7.62
C ALA A 15 -15.29 -13.53 -8.50
N ILE A 16 -14.99 -14.49 -9.39
CA ILE A 16 -13.92 -14.36 -10.37
C ILE A 16 -14.17 -13.15 -11.28
N ALA A 17 -15.40 -13.00 -11.81
CA ALA A 17 -15.75 -11.87 -12.65
C ALA A 17 -15.58 -10.52 -11.92
N LEU A 18 -15.96 -10.43 -10.65
CA LEU A 18 -15.76 -9.23 -9.83
C LEU A 18 -14.28 -8.92 -9.57
N VAL A 19 -13.47 -9.94 -9.26
CA VAL A 19 -12.02 -9.77 -9.06
C VAL A 19 -11.34 -9.37 -10.38
N LEU A 20 -11.72 -9.96 -11.51
CA LEU A 20 -11.21 -9.57 -12.81
C LEU A 20 -11.62 -8.14 -13.17
N ALA A 21 -12.87 -7.76 -12.90
CA ALA A 21 -13.35 -6.39 -13.11
C ALA A 21 -12.56 -5.39 -12.25
N PHE A 22 -12.25 -5.75 -10.99
CA PHE A 22 -11.39 -4.96 -10.12
C PHE A 22 -9.98 -4.78 -10.72
N CYS A 23 -9.34 -5.87 -11.18
CA CYS A 23 -8.01 -5.79 -11.78
C CYS A 23 -8.03 -4.96 -13.08
N VAL A 24 -9.05 -5.13 -13.91
CA VAL A 24 -9.20 -4.34 -15.14
C VAL A 24 -9.42 -2.86 -14.82
N ALA A 25 -10.30 -2.54 -13.86
CA ALA A 25 -10.53 -1.16 -13.45
C ALA A 25 -9.24 -0.52 -12.87
N GLY A 26 -8.50 -1.26 -12.01
CA GLY A 26 -7.20 -0.83 -11.51
C GLY A 26 -6.20 -0.58 -12.63
N ALA A 27 -6.08 -1.51 -13.59
CA ALA A 27 -5.17 -1.35 -14.72
C ALA A 27 -5.53 -0.16 -15.63
N LEU A 28 -6.81 0.07 -15.91
CA LEU A 28 -7.29 1.19 -16.71
C LEU A 28 -7.10 2.56 -16.03
N THR A 29 -7.01 2.59 -14.71
CA THR A 29 -6.82 3.83 -13.95
C THR A 29 -5.35 4.14 -13.66
N LEU A 30 -4.39 3.24 -13.91
CA LEU A 30 -2.94 3.45 -13.72
C LEU A 30 -2.44 4.79 -14.28
N PRO A 31 -2.82 5.21 -15.53
CA PRO A 31 -2.34 6.46 -16.11
C PRO A 31 -2.73 7.74 -15.33
N ARG A 32 -3.61 7.63 -14.35
CA ARG A 32 -4.02 8.76 -13.49
C ARG A 32 -3.12 8.98 -12.28
N TYR A 33 -2.24 8.01 -11.96
CA TYR A 33 -1.37 8.04 -10.79
C TYR A 33 0.08 8.29 -11.19
N GLY A 34 0.75 9.20 -10.49
CA GLY A 34 2.15 9.54 -10.75
C GLY A 34 3.14 8.61 -10.04
N LEU A 35 4.42 8.79 -10.37
CA LEU A 35 5.52 8.18 -9.65
C LEU A 35 5.59 8.78 -8.23
N THR A 36 5.79 7.93 -7.23
CA THR A 36 5.74 8.35 -5.84
C THR A 36 7.12 8.58 -5.21
N TRP A 37 7.12 9.24 -4.05
CA TRP A 37 8.30 9.63 -3.29
C TRP A 37 9.28 8.47 -3.11
N ASP A 38 8.83 7.35 -2.57
CA ASP A 38 9.68 6.19 -2.28
C ASP A 38 10.15 5.48 -3.55
N GLU A 39 9.29 5.39 -4.57
CA GLU A 39 9.65 4.81 -5.87
C GLU A 39 10.80 5.58 -6.52
N GLY A 40 10.68 6.91 -6.56
CA GLY A 40 11.71 7.79 -7.12
C GLY A 40 12.97 7.86 -6.27
N LEU A 41 12.88 7.72 -4.94
CA LEU A 41 14.07 7.67 -4.07
C LEU A 41 14.99 6.49 -4.40
N GLY A 42 14.43 5.34 -4.79
CA GLY A 42 15.30 4.22 -5.10
C GLY A 42 14.61 2.89 -5.44
N ASN A 43 13.34 2.68 -5.11
CA ASN A 43 12.69 1.39 -5.34
C ASN A 43 12.71 0.99 -6.83
N LEU A 44 12.45 1.95 -7.72
CA LEU A 44 12.46 1.73 -9.16
C LEU A 44 13.88 1.39 -9.66
N PHE A 45 14.90 2.16 -9.24
CA PHE A 45 16.29 1.92 -9.60
C PHE A 45 16.79 0.55 -9.12
N PHE A 46 16.58 0.23 -7.83
CA PHE A 46 17.03 -1.06 -7.28
C PHE A 46 16.24 -2.22 -7.86
N GLY A 47 14.93 -2.05 -8.08
CA GLY A 47 14.10 -3.07 -8.71
C GLY A 47 14.62 -3.45 -10.10
N GLU A 48 14.95 -2.47 -10.91
CA GLU A 48 15.50 -2.69 -12.25
C GLU A 48 16.87 -3.39 -12.19
N ARG A 49 17.77 -2.93 -11.32
CA ARG A 49 19.10 -3.57 -11.14
C ARG A 49 18.99 -5.02 -10.72
N TYR A 50 18.14 -5.34 -9.76
CA TYR A 50 17.93 -6.72 -9.33
C TYR A 50 17.22 -7.57 -10.39
N CYS A 51 16.27 -7.01 -11.14
CA CYS A 51 15.63 -7.69 -12.26
C CYS A 51 16.66 -8.11 -13.31
N HIS A 52 17.56 -7.21 -13.72
CA HIS A 52 18.64 -7.53 -14.65
C HIS A 52 19.65 -8.52 -14.08
N PHE A 53 19.97 -8.42 -12.78
CA PHE A 53 20.80 -9.43 -12.13
C PHE A 53 20.18 -10.82 -12.25
N PHE A 54 18.90 -10.98 -11.93
CA PHE A 54 18.22 -12.28 -12.03
C PHE A 54 18.09 -12.78 -13.48
N ALA A 55 17.96 -11.89 -14.44
CA ALA A 55 17.89 -12.26 -15.86
C ALA A 55 19.24 -12.71 -16.45
N THR A 56 20.36 -12.19 -15.94
CA THR A 56 21.69 -12.40 -16.54
C THR A 56 22.70 -13.05 -15.61
N PHE A 57 22.44 -13.07 -14.30
CA PHE A 57 23.39 -13.42 -13.24
C PHE A 57 24.69 -12.60 -13.26
N ASN A 58 24.70 -11.45 -13.94
CA ASN A 58 25.86 -10.57 -14.00
C ASN A 58 25.94 -9.71 -12.72
N ARG A 59 27.01 -9.92 -11.94
CA ARG A 59 27.28 -9.21 -10.68
C ARG A 59 27.53 -7.72 -10.86
N ALA A 60 27.82 -7.24 -12.08
CA ALA A 60 27.98 -5.83 -12.36
C ALA A 60 26.72 -5.03 -12.01
N TYR A 61 25.52 -5.62 -12.12
CA TYR A 61 24.25 -5.03 -11.70
C TYR A 61 24.12 -4.81 -10.19
N LEU A 62 24.92 -5.51 -9.36
CA LEU A 62 24.98 -5.32 -7.91
C LEU A 62 25.98 -4.23 -7.51
N ASN A 63 26.76 -3.69 -8.44
CA ASN A 63 27.54 -2.48 -8.26
C ASN A 63 26.71 -1.25 -8.66
N PHE A 64 26.00 -0.68 -7.69
CA PHE A 64 25.05 0.41 -7.94
C PHE A 64 25.72 1.74 -8.37
N GLY A 65 27.02 1.92 -8.14
CA GLY A 65 27.81 3.05 -8.66
C GLY A 65 28.22 2.90 -10.13
N ASN A 66 28.06 1.70 -10.72
CA ASN A 66 28.43 1.48 -12.11
C ASN A 66 27.41 2.12 -13.06
N LYS A 67 27.86 3.12 -13.83
CA LYS A 67 27.05 3.86 -14.81
C LYS A 67 27.15 3.28 -16.23
N ASP A 68 28.10 2.36 -16.47
CA ASP A 68 28.42 1.84 -17.81
C ASP A 68 27.55 0.64 -18.23
N LEU A 69 26.55 0.30 -17.44
CA LEU A 69 25.58 -0.73 -17.81
C LEU A 69 24.54 -0.10 -18.74
N ASP A 70 24.29 -0.73 -19.89
CA ASP A 70 23.44 -0.29 -21.02
C ASP A 70 21.96 0.00 -20.69
N ILE A 71 21.72 0.72 -19.62
CA ILE A 71 20.41 1.22 -19.23
C ILE A 71 20.18 2.64 -19.80
N HIS A 72 21.17 3.19 -20.51
CA HIS A 72 21.21 4.57 -21.01
C HIS A 72 20.16 4.90 -22.07
N GLU A 73 19.68 3.92 -22.83
CA GLU A 73 18.67 4.12 -23.88
C GLU A 73 17.23 4.12 -23.37
N ARG A 74 17.02 3.98 -22.05
CA ARG A 74 15.69 3.90 -21.47
C ARG A 74 15.09 5.28 -21.21
N PRO A 75 13.78 5.44 -21.41
CA PRO A 75 13.13 6.74 -21.28
C PRO A 75 13.15 7.31 -19.85
N LEU A 76 13.20 6.47 -18.80
CA LEU A 76 13.32 6.94 -17.41
C LEU A 76 14.77 7.29 -17.07
N ASN A 77 14.99 8.48 -16.52
CA ASN A 77 16.32 8.92 -16.07
C ASN A 77 16.63 8.40 -14.66
N LEU A 78 16.88 7.11 -14.50
CA LEU A 78 17.12 6.47 -13.20
C LEU A 78 18.36 6.98 -12.46
N TYR A 79 19.27 7.66 -13.15
CA TYR A 79 20.52 8.17 -12.56
C TYR A 79 20.32 9.36 -11.62
N VAL A 80 19.15 10.01 -11.64
CA VAL A 80 18.82 11.09 -10.71
C VAL A 80 18.27 10.59 -9.38
N SER A 81 18.03 9.28 -9.23
CA SER A 81 17.56 8.70 -7.96
C SER A 81 18.55 9.01 -6.82
N PRO A 82 18.14 9.65 -5.73
CA PRO A 82 19.02 10.08 -4.64
C PRO A 82 19.77 8.94 -3.95
N PHE A 83 19.24 7.73 -3.97
CA PHE A 83 19.85 6.57 -3.29
C PHE A 83 20.64 5.65 -4.20
N ARG A 84 20.79 5.97 -5.49
CA ARG A 84 21.52 5.11 -6.44
C ARG A 84 22.95 4.75 -6.00
N GLU A 85 23.65 5.66 -5.31
CA GLU A 85 25.03 5.46 -4.85
C GLU A 85 25.10 4.80 -3.46
N ARG A 86 23.98 4.78 -2.76
CA ARG A 86 23.86 4.16 -1.43
C ARG A 86 22.98 2.93 -1.58
N PRO A 87 23.56 1.71 -1.46
CA PRO A 87 22.75 0.51 -1.55
C PRO A 87 21.64 0.60 -0.53
N GLN A 88 20.40 0.60 -1.03
CA GLN A 88 19.25 0.61 -0.17
C GLN A 88 19.23 -0.68 0.65
N GLU A 89 19.10 -0.52 1.96
CA GLU A 89 19.09 -1.63 2.90
C GLU A 89 17.71 -2.26 3.06
N PHE A 90 16.84 -2.13 2.02
CA PHE A 90 15.48 -2.68 2.05
C PHE A 90 15.35 -3.93 1.16
N PRO A 91 14.61 -4.95 1.62
CA PRO A 91 14.37 -6.14 0.84
C PRO A 91 13.63 -5.82 -0.48
N PRO A 92 14.08 -6.32 -1.65
CA PRO A 92 13.64 -5.78 -2.94
C PRO A 92 12.63 -6.64 -3.70
N LEU A 93 12.00 -7.67 -3.10
CA LEU A 93 11.18 -8.63 -3.86
C LEU A 93 10.10 -7.94 -4.69
N ALA A 94 9.31 -7.05 -4.08
CA ALA A 94 8.23 -6.37 -4.78
C ALA A 94 8.78 -5.43 -5.87
N ASP A 95 9.87 -4.72 -5.59
CA ASP A 95 10.52 -3.82 -6.55
C ASP A 95 11.05 -4.60 -7.76
N THR A 96 11.70 -5.74 -7.51
CA THR A 96 12.22 -6.62 -8.56
C THR A 96 11.11 -7.19 -9.45
N LEU A 97 10.02 -7.64 -8.86
CA LEU A 97 8.87 -8.15 -9.61
C LEU A 97 8.15 -7.03 -10.39
N SER A 98 8.02 -5.83 -9.81
CA SER A 98 7.48 -4.65 -10.51
C SER A 98 8.37 -4.22 -11.68
N ALA A 99 9.70 -4.27 -11.51
CA ALA A 99 10.63 -4.02 -12.60
C ALA A 99 10.55 -5.10 -13.69
N ALA A 100 10.27 -6.35 -13.35
CA ALA A 100 10.05 -7.40 -14.35
C ALA A 100 8.77 -7.16 -15.17
N THR A 101 7.69 -6.65 -14.56
CA THR A 101 6.50 -6.23 -15.32
C THR A 101 6.80 -5.02 -16.20
N MET A 102 7.57 -4.06 -15.73
CA MET A 102 8.04 -2.91 -16.51
C MET A 102 8.90 -3.36 -17.70
N GLU A 103 9.86 -4.23 -17.48
CA GLU A 103 10.71 -4.79 -18.54
C GLU A 103 9.89 -5.47 -19.63
N LEU A 104 8.90 -6.27 -19.24
CA LEU A 104 8.05 -7.00 -20.18
C LEU A 104 7.08 -6.07 -20.91
N LEU A 105 6.32 -5.27 -20.18
CA LEU A 105 5.14 -4.57 -20.75
C LEU A 105 5.49 -3.20 -21.34
N ALA A 106 6.49 -2.51 -20.79
CA ALA A 106 6.90 -1.22 -21.30
C ALA A 106 8.03 -1.34 -22.32
N TYR A 107 9.10 -2.06 -22.00
CA TYR A 107 10.31 -2.03 -22.84
C TYR A 107 10.32 -3.08 -23.95
N ARG A 108 9.70 -4.27 -23.75
CA ARG A 108 9.66 -5.31 -24.81
C ARG A 108 8.38 -5.27 -25.64
N LEU A 109 7.22 -5.10 -24.99
CA LEU A 109 5.94 -5.14 -25.67
C LEU A 109 5.41 -3.76 -26.06
N HIS A 110 5.92 -2.69 -25.45
CA HIS A 110 5.48 -1.30 -25.67
C HIS A 110 3.97 -1.11 -25.48
N TRP A 111 3.37 -1.83 -24.52
CA TRP A 111 1.93 -1.76 -24.24
C TRP A 111 1.56 -0.69 -23.21
N LEU A 112 2.47 -0.41 -22.28
CA LEU A 112 2.24 0.53 -21.18
C LEU A 112 3.40 1.52 -21.06
N ASP A 113 3.11 2.66 -20.45
CA ASP A 113 4.12 3.57 -19.90
C ASP A 113 4.99 2.82 -18.86
N PRO A 114 6.30 3.10 -18.75
CA PRO A 114 7.17 2.41 -17.81
C PRO A 114 6.70 2.48 -16.35
N VAL A 115 6.17 3.63 -15.91
CA VAL A 115 5.66 3.80 -14.55
C VAL A 115 4.38 2.98 -14.36
N ASP A 116 3.44 3.03 -15.32
CA ASP A 116 2.20 2.25 -15.28
C ASP A 116 2.49 0.74 -15.26
N ALA A 117 3.48 0.29 -16.05
CA ALA A 117 3.91 -1.11 -16.07
C ALA A 117 4.55 -1.54 -14.74
N PHE A 118 5.33 -0.66 -14.08
CA PHE A 118 5.88 -0.90 -12.75
C PHE A 118 4.78 -0.98 -11.68
N HIS A 119 3.72 -0.20 -11.83
CA HIS A 119 2.58 -0.17 -10.91
C HIS A 119 1.66 -1.40 -11.03
N LEU A 120 1.50 -1.97 -12.24
CA LEU A 120 0.52 -3.03 -12.54
C LEU A 120 0.65 -4.27 -11.64
N LEU A 121 1.87 -4.64 -11.24
CA LEU A 121 2.06 -5.80 -10.35
C LEU A 121 1.24 -5.69 -9.07
N LYS A 122 1.19 -4.50 -8.47
CA LYS A 122 0.49 -4.26 -7.20
C LYS A 122 -1.02 -4.47 -7.36
N VAL A 123 -1.59 -4.03 -8.48
CA VAL A 123 -3.01 -4.29 -8.84
C VAL A 123 -3.30 -5.79 -8.94
N LEU A 124 -2.40 -6.54 -9.59
CA LEU A 124 -2.56 -8.00 -9.75
C LEU A 124 -2.43 -8.75 -8.42
N LEU A 125 -1.49 -8.32 -7.56
CA LEU A 125 -1.34 -8.87 -6.20
C LEU A 125 -2.59 -8.62 -5.35
N CYS A 126 -3.20 -7.43 -5.44
CA CYS A 126 -4.46 -7.13 -4.77
C CYS A 126 -5.60 -8.02 -5.28
N GLY A 127 -5.71 -8.24 -6.59
CA GLY A 127 -6.67 -9.18 -7.16
C GLY A 127 -6.50 -10.60 -6.62
N LEU A 128 -5.26 -11.08 -6.53
CA LEU A 128 -4.94 -12.38 -5.93
C LEU A 128 -5.39 -12.46 -4.46
N LEU A 129 -5.13 -11.40 -3.69
CA LEU A 129 -5.56 -11.32 -2.29
C LEU A 129 -7.09 -11.35 -2.19
N LEU A 130 -7.80 -10.57 -2.99
CA LEU A 130 -9.27 -10.55 -2.99
C LEU A 130 -9.86 -11.93 -3.29
N TRP A 131 -9.30 -12.65 -4.27
CA TRP A 131 -9.71 -14.02 -4.57
C TRP A 131 -9.45 -14.98 -3.38
N ALA A 132 -8.27 -14.91 -2.77
CA ALA A 132 -7.92 -15.74 -1.62
C ALA A 132 -8.84 -15.46 -0.42
N ILE A 133 -9.13 -14.19 -0.14
CA ILE A 133 -10.07 -13.75 0.90
C ILE A 133 -11.49 -14.27 0.61
N PHE A 134 -11.96 -14.18 -0.64
CA PHE A 134 -13.28 -14.68 -1.01
C PHE A 134 -13.42 -16.18 -0.69
N GLU A 135 -12.50 -17.02 -1.16
CA GLU A 135 -12.55 -18.46 -0.94
C GLU A 135 -12.42 -18.83 0.56
N PHE A 136 -11.52 -18.15 1.27
CA PHE A 136 -11.34 -18.31 2.70
C PHE A 136 -12.63 -17.97 3.47
N THR A 137 -13.19 -16.80 3.22
CA THR A 137 -14.35 -16.28 3.93
C THR A 137 -15.62 -17.08 3.60
N ARG A 138 -15.82 -17.39 2.31
CA ARG A 138 -16.96 -18.19 1.84
C ARG A 138 -17.04 -19.55 2.54
N SER A 139 -15.90 -20.19 2.71
CA SER A 139 -15.86 -21.54 3.32
C SER A 139 -16.01 -21.54 4.85
N ARG A 140 -15.89 -20.39 5.52
CA ARG A 140 -15.85 -20.29 6.99
C ARG A 140 -16.91 -19.38 7.60
N LEU A 141 -17.24 -18.29 6.93
CA LEU A 141 -18.15 -17.25 7.43
C LEU A 141 -19.35 -17.01 6.50
N GLY A 142 -19.43 -17.76 5.41
CA GLY A 142 -20.56 -17.74 4.48
C GLY A 142 -20.40 -16.81 3.29
N THR A 143 -21.27 -17.01 2.29
CA THR A 143 -21.17 -16.36 0.97
C THR A 143 -21.41 -14.86 1.02
N LEU A 144 -22.38 -14.37 1.81
CA LEU A 144 -22.66 -12.94 1.94
C LEU A 144 -21.46 -12.21 2.55
N THR A 145 -20.88 -12.76 3.61
CA THR A 145 -19.67 -12.22 4.23
C THR A 145 -18.52 -12.18 3.23
N ALA A 146 -18.37 -13.20 2.37
CA ALA A 146 -17.29 -13.24 1.38
C ALA A 146 -17.42 -12.13 0.32
N PHE A 147 -18.62 -11.90 -0.22
CA PHE A 147 -18.84 -10.80 -1.18
C PHE A 147 -18.65 -9.43 -0.54
N LEU A 148 -19.16 -9.23 0.69
CA LEU A 148 -18.92 -7.99 1.43
C LEU A 148 -17.43 -7.76 1.72
N SER A 149 -16.67 -8.82 2.04
CA SER A 149 -15.24 -8.71 2.31
C SER A 149 -14.45 -8.22 1.10
N ILE A 150 -14.69 -8.79 -0.09
CA ILE A 150 -13.99 -8.36 -1.31
C ILE A 150 -14.44 -6.98 -1.78
N LEU A 151 -15.72 -6.62 -1.58
CA LEU A 151 -16.21 -5.28 -1.87
C LEU A 151 -15.57 -4.25 -0.93
N MET A 152 -15.60 -4.48 0.38
CA MET A 152 -15.09 -3.55 1.37
C MET A 152 -13.57 -3.37 1.28
N LEU A 153 -12.81 -4.44 1.06
CA LEU A 153 -11.35 -4.35 0.92
C LEU A 153 -10.97 -3.78 -0.43
N GLY A 154 -11.49 -4.32 -1.53
CA GLY A 154 -11.13 -3.88 -2.88
C GLY A 154 -11.47 -2.41 -3.14
N MET A 155 -12.54 -1.93 -2.52
CA MET A 155 -12.99 -0.54 -2.65
C MET A 155 -12.70 0.30 -1.39
N TYR A 156 -11.82 -0.16 -0.49
CA TYR A 156 -11.31 0.67 0.59
C TYR A 156 -10.46 1.80 -0.01
N PRO A 157 -10.77 3.09 0.28
CA PRO A 157 -10.18 4.19 -0.49
C PRO A 157 -8.65 4.18 -0.51
N ARG A 158 -8.00 4.06 0.65
CA ARG A 158 -6.53 4.03 0.71
C ARG A 158 -5.94 2.77 0.08
N PHE A 159 -6.55 1.60 0.28
CA PHE A 159 -6.10 0.37 -0.37
C PHE A 159 -6.19 0.47 -1.90
N TRP A 160 -7.27 1.08 -2.41
CA TRP A 160 -7.40 1.35 -3.85
C TRP A 160 -6.35 2.34 -4.35
N GLY A 161 -6.16 3.48 -3.67
CA GLY A 161 -5.15 4.45 -4.05
C GLY A 161 -3.74 3.85 -3.99
N ASP A 162 -3.38 3.26 -2.85
CA ASP A 162 -2.05 2.72 -2.60
C ASP A 162 -1.69 1.53 -3.51
N MET A 163 -2.67 0.74 -3.98
CA MET A 163 -2.39 -0.35 -4.92
C MET A 163 -1.87 0.14 -6.28
N HIS A 164 -2.05 1.41 -6.62
CA HIS A 164 -1.58 1.95 -7.89
C HIS A 164 -0.09 2.30 -7.86
N PHE A 165 0.48 2.57 -6.69
CA PHE A 165 1.86 3.08 -6.62
C PHE A 165 2.68 2.60 -5.41
N ASN A 166 2.05 2.21 -4.28
CA ASN A 166 2.80 1.91 -3.07
C ASN A 166 3.67 0.65 -3.23
N PRO A 167 5.03 0.79 -3.27
CA PRO A 167 5.90 -0.33 -3.67
C PRO A 167 6.15 -1.35 -2.56
N LYS A 168 5.84 -1.00 -1.29
CA LYS A 168 6.18 -1.83 -0.13
C LYS A 168 4.96 -2.26 0.68
N ASP A 169 4.10 -1.32 1.04
CA ASP A 169 3.08 -1.55 2.06
C ASP A 169 1.97 -2.46 1.51
N ILE A 170 1.52 -2.23 0.27
CA ILE A 170 0.53 -3.09 -0.40
C ILE A 170 1.06 -4.51 -0.66
N PRO A 171 2.22 -4.73 -1.28
CA PRO A 171 2.73 -6.10 -1.45
C PRO A 171 2.99 -6.81 -0.11
N GLU A 172 3.43 -6.09 0.91
CA GLU A 172 3.60 -6.65 2.26
C GLU A 172 2.25 -7.07 2.84
N ALA A 173 1.22 -6.21 2.82
CA ALA A 173 -0.12 -6.53 3.31
C ALA A 173 -0.72 -7.74 2.57
N VAL A 174 -0.45 -7.89 1.26
CA VAL A 174 -0.86 -9.05 0.47
C VAL A 174 -0.18 -10.33 0.96
N PHE A 175 1.17 -10.37 1.00
CA PHE A 175 1.89 -11.58 1.40
C PHE A 175 1.68 -11.92 2.88
N PHE A 176 1.57 -10.92 3.74
CA PHE A 176 1.21 -11.10 5.15
C PHE A 176 -0.14 -11.81 5.28
N SER A 177 -1.15 -11.31 4.57
CA SER A 177 -2.49 -11.88 4.55
C SER A 177 -2.50 -13.32 3.99
N LEU A 178 -1.89 -13.52 2.83
CA LEU A 178 -1.81 -14.84 2.21
C LEU A 178 -1.12 -15.87 3.12
N THR A 179 -0.10 -15.44 3.89
CA THR A 179 0.56 -16.31 4.87
C THR A 179 -0.39 -16.74 5.97
N ILE A 180 -1.20 -15.80 6.52
CA ILE A 180 -2.21 -16.14 7.54
C ILE A 180 -3.25 -17.11 6.99
N LEU A 181 -3.78 -16.84 5.79
CA LEU A 181 -4.77 -17.70 5.15
C LEU A 181 -4.21 -19.12 4.89
N ALA A 182 -2.97 -19.21 4.41
CA ALA A 182 -2.27 -20.47 4.18
C ALA A 182 -1.99 -21.23 5.49
N PHE A 183 -1.59 -20.52 6.55
CA PHE A 183 -1.38 -21.13 7.87
C PHE A 183 -2.67 -21.70 8.44
N VAL A 184 -3.81 -21.00 8.32
CA VAL A 184 -5.12 -21.51 8.73
C VAL A 184 -5.54 -22.72 7.89
N ALA A 185 -5.21 -22.75 6.60
CA ALA A 185 -5.45 -23.92 5.76
C ALA A 185 -4.56 -25.11 6.20
N TRP A 186 -3.27 -24.86 6.42
CA TRP A 186 -2.34 -25.87 6.95
C TRP A 186 -2.81 -26.43 8.31
N SER A 187 -3.26 -25.60 9.22
CA SER A 187 -3.67 -26.05 10.56
C SER A 187 -4.83 -27.05 10.55
N LYS A 188 -5.65 -27.06 9.49
CA LYS A 188 -6.75 -28.04 9.31
C LYS A 188 -6.28 -29.36 8.70
N THR A 189 -5.40 -29.28 7.72
CA THR A 189 -4.85 -30.44 7.00
C THR A 189 -3.33 -30.33 6.89
N PRO A 190 -2.61 -30.61 8.00
CA PRO A 190 -1.16 -30.42 8.05
C PRO A 190 -0.43 -31.38 7.11
N THR A 191 0.20 -30.81 6.08
CA THR A 191 1.10 -31.53 5.16
C THR A 191 2.41 -30.78 5.03
N TRP A 192 3.50 -31.48 4.64
CA TRP A 192 4.78 -30.82 4.39
C TRP A 192 4.71 -29.80 3.25
N LYS A 193 3.89 -30.07 2.21
CA LYS A 193 3.70 -29.15 1.08
C LYS A 193 3.03 -27.85 1.52
N SER A 194 1.97 -27.95 2.33
CA SER A 194 1.29 -26.75 2.86
C SER A 194 2.18 -26.00 3.87
N ALA A 195 3.00 -26.69 4.67
CA ALA A 195 3.99 -26.06 5.53
C ALA A 195 5.04 -25.28 4.73
N LEU A 196 5.58 -25.89 3.66
CA LEU A 196 6.49 -25.22 2.73
C LEU A 196 5.85 -23.97 2.13
N GLY A 197 4.59 -24.05 1.67
CA GLY A 197 3.84 -22.91 1.11
C GLY A 197 3.67 -21.75 2.11
N VAL A 198 3.37 -22.06 3.38
CA VAL A 198 3.31 -21.03 4.45
C VAL A 198 4.65 -20.33 4.61
N GLY A 199 5.75 -21.09 4.68
CA GLY A 199 7.08 -20.50 4.84
C GLY A 199 7.51 -19.68 3.63
N VAL A 200 7.21 -20.14 2.40
CA VAL A 200 7.49 -19.37 1.17
C VAL A 200 6.74 -18.03 1.18
N LEU A 201 5.45 -18.03 1.50
CA LEU A 201 4.64 -16.79 1.57
C LEU A 201 5.15 -15.85 2.67
N TRP A 202 5.52 -16.38 3.84
CA TRP A 202 6.14 -15.58 4.89
C TRP A 202 7.49 -15.00 4.47
N GLY A 203 8.31 -15.81 3.77
CA GLY A 203 9.56 -15.35 3.18
C GLY A 203 9.35 -14.23 2.17
N CYS A 204 8.30 -14.31 1.34
CA CYS A 204 7.92 -13.23 0.43
C CYS A 204 7.54 -11.95 1.21
N ALA A 205 6.76 -12.05 2.29
CA ALA A 205 6.41 -10.91 3.13
C ALA A 205 7.65 -10.27 3.76
N LEU A 206 8.56 -11.06 4.36
CA LEU A 206 9.86 -10.61 4.87
C LEU A 206 10.72 -9.93 3.80
N SER A 207 10.61 -10.39 2.56
CA SER A 207 11.35 -9.88 1.40
C SER A 207 10.77 -8.59 0.82
N VAL A 208 9.70 -8.07 1.42
CA VAL A 208 9.11 -6.77 1.10
C VAL A 208 9.34 -5.79 2.24
N LYS A 209 8.97 -6.15 3.48
CA LYS A 209 9.02 -5.23 4.63
C LYS A 209 9.24 -5.97 5.96
N ALA A 210 9.93 -5.29 6.90
CA ALA A 210 10.25 -5.85 8.22
C ALA A 210 9.01 -6.14 9.09
N ASN A 211 7.85 -5.55 8.80
CA ASN A 211 6.60 -5.78 9.53
C ASN A 211 6.23 -7.27 9.59
N ALA A 212 6.59 -8.05 8.56
CA ALA A 212 6.36 -9.49 8.50
C ALA A 212 7.05 -10.29 9.64
N LEU A 213 7.98 -9.69 10.38
CA LEU A 213 8.53 -10.29 11.62
C LEU A 213 7.47 -10.46 12.71
N PHE A 214 6.42 -9.64 12.70
CA PHE A 214 5.32 -9.71 13.68
C PHE A 214 4.23 -10.73 13.30
N LEU A 215 4.28 -11.30 12.09
CA LEU A 215 3.32 -12.29 11.65
C LEU A 215 3.25 -13.54 12.56
N PRO A 216 4.37 -14.14 13.02
CA PRO A 216 4.34 -15.23 14.01
C PRO A 216 3.61 -14.84 15.30
N VAL A 217 3.71 -13.57 15.75
CA VAL A 217 2.99 -13.07 16.92
C VAL A 217 1.48 -13.10 16.68
N VAL A 218 1.03 -12.65 15.50
CA VAL A 218 -0.38 -12.71 15.12
C VAL A 218 -0.90 -14.15 15.11
N LEU A 219 -0.13 -15.08 14.56
CA LEU A 219 -0.51 -16.50 14.49
C LEU A 219 -0.60 -17.15 15.88
N VAL A 220 0.38 -16.89 16.73
CA VAL A 220 0.42 -17.42 18.11
C VAL A 220 -0.76 -16.85 18.91
N LEU A 221 -0.89 -15.53 18.97
CA LEU A 221 -1.98 -14.88 19.74
C LEU A 221 -3.36 -15.23 19.19
N GLY A 222 -3.51 -15.34 17.87
CA GLY A 222 -4.76 -15.78 17.23
C GLY A 222 -5.14 -17.22 17.54
N ALA A 223 -4.16 -18.09 17.82
CA ALA A 223 -4.39 -19.48 18.24
C ALA A 223 -4.79 -19.62 19.72
N LEU A 224 -4.49 -18.60 20.57
CA LEU A 224 -4.81 -18.65 22.00
C LEU A 224 -6.33 -18.67 22.24
N PRO A 225 -6.85 -19.53 23.12
CA PRO A 225 -8.27 -19.49 23.50
C PRO A 225 -8.56 -18.25 24.36
N TRP A 226 -9.66 -17.52 24.04
CA TRP A 226 -10.14 -16.37 24.85
C TRP A 226 -10.89 -16.83 26.12
N GLN A 227 -10.29 -17.75 26.85
CA GLN A 227 -10.82 -18.24 28.12
C GLN A 227 -9.80 -17.95 29.23
N TRP A 228 -10.27 -17.41 30.36
CA TRP A 228 -9.46 -17.15 31.56
C TRP A 228 -8.99 -18.45 32.26
N LYS A 229 -8.89 -19.56 31.54
CA LYS A 229 -8.34 -20.82 32.04
C LYS A 229 -6.82 -20.80 31.88
N PRO A 230 -6.09 -21.46 32.78
CA PRO A 230 -4.63 -21.60 32.64
C PRO A 230 -4.29 -22.12 31.24
N TRP A 231 -3.26 -21.54 30.64
CA TRP A 231 -2.75 -21.97 29.34
C TRP A 231 -2.49 -23.48 29.35
N PRO A 232 -3.02 -24.26 28.40
CA PRO A 232 -2.82 -25.71 28.38
C PRO A 232 -1.41 -26.04 27.84
N TRP A 233 -0.39 -25.78 28.65
CA TRP A 233 1.01 -26.00 28.27
C TRP A 233 1.28 -27.42 27.80
N SER A 234 0.60 -28.42 28.35
CA SER A 234 0.70 -29.81 27.91
C SER A 234 0.20 -29.98 26.47
N ALA A 235 -0.95 -29.40 26.13
CA ALA A 235 -1.50 -29.45 24.77
C ALA A 235 -0.63 -28.67 23.77
N ALA A 236 -0.11 -27.50 24.15
CA ALA A 236 0.80 -26.72 23.33
C ALA A 236 2.12 -27.48 23.09
N ARG A 237 2.69 -28.11 24.12
CA ARG A 237 3.91 -28.93 24.01
C ARG A 237 3.65 -30.14 23.10
N GLN A 238 2.52 -30.82 23.27
CA GLN A 238 2.14 -31.96 22.42
C GLN A 238 1.95 -31.54 20.96
N HIS A 239 1.28 -30.43 20.71
CA HIS A 239 1.11 -29.88 19.35
C HIS A 239 2.46 -29.52 18.73
N LEU A 240 3.31 -28.80 19.45
CA LEU A 240 4.65 -28.44 19.01
C LEU A 240 5.49 -29.68 18.73
N GLY A 241 5.49 -30.66 19.63
CA GLY A 241 6.19 -31.92 19.45
C GLY A 241 5.72 -32.75 18.26
N ARG A 242 4.41 -32.63 17.91
CA ARG A 242 3.84 -33.30 16.72
C ARG A 242 4.24 -32.62 15.41
N TYR A 243 4.33 -31.28 15.37
CA TYR A 243 4.49 -30.51 14.16
C TYR A 243 5.80 -29.73 14.07
N TYR A 244 6.81 -29.99 14.96
CA TYR A 244 8.06 -29.26 14.98
C TYR A 244 8.81 -29.25 13.63
N ARG A 245 8.72 -30.38 12.87
CA ARG A 245 9.31 -30.45 11.51
C ARG A 245 8.62 -29.53 10.53
N HIS A 246 7.30 -29.37 10.63
CA HIS A 246 6.55 -28.43 9.79
C HIS A 246 6.91 -26.97 10.15
N TYR A 247 7.01 -26.63 11.43
CA TYR A 247 7.47 -25.31 11.86
C TYR A 247 8.92 -25.04 11.45
N GLY A 248 9.79 -26.02 11.60
CA GLY A 248 11.17 -25.94 11.08
C GLY A 248 11.23 -25.71 9.58
N LEU A 249 10.36 -26.39 8.80
CA LEU A 249 10.26 -26.20 7.35
C LEU A 249 9.72 -24.80 6.99
N MET A 250 8.69 -24.30 7.71
CA MET A 250 8.18 -22.92 7.52
C MET A 250 9.27 -21.89 7.77
N LEU A 251 10.01 -22.01 8.87
CA LEU A 251 11.11 -21.11 9.22
C LEU A 251 12.23 -21.20 8.17
N PHE A 252 12.68 -22.40 7.85
CA PHE A 252 13.75 -22.61 6.88
C PHE A 252 13.40 -22.04 5.50
N SER A 253 12.23 -22.40 4.97
CA SER A 253 11.81 -21.91 3.65
C SER A 253 11.59 -20.39 3.63
N GLY A 254 11.07 -19.81 4.71
CA GLY A 254 10.93 -18.35 4.84
C GLY A 254 12.28 -17.65 4.79
N VAL A 255 13.26 -18.12 5.57
CA VAL A 255 14.63 -17.55 5.57
C VAL A 255 15.30 -17.73 4.20
N VAL A 256 15.15 -18.91 3.58
CA VAL A 256 15.71 -19.18 2.24
C VAL A 256 15.13 -18.23 1.20
N VAL A 257 13.81 -18.05 1.16
CA VAL A 257 13.16 -17.12 0.22
C VAL A 257 13.63 -15.69 0.47
N HIS A 258 13.69 -15.26 1.73
CA HIS A 258 14.17 -13.93 2.09
C HIS A 258 15.61 -13.68 1.63
N PHE A 259 16.50 -14.66 1.83
CA PHE A 259 17.88 -14.57 1.37
C PHE A 259 18.00 -14.58 -0.16
N LEU A 260 17.31 -15.53 -0.84
CA LEU A 260 17.40 -15.70 -2.29
C LEU A 260 16.78 -14.52 -3.06
N SER A 261 15.76 -13.87 -2.52
CA SER A 261 15.11 -12.72 -3.17
C SER A 261 15.91 -11.41 -3.04
N TRP A 262 16.99 -11.39 -2.24
CA TRP A 262 17.81 -10.20 -2.00
C TRP A 262 19.27 -10.41 -2.43
N PRO A 263 19.60 -10.27 -3.73
CA PRO A 263 20.92 -10.61 -4.29
C PRO A 263 22.09 -9.85 -3.65
N TYR A 264 21.83 -8.68 -3.07
CA TYR A 264 22.86 -7.92 -2.37
C TYR A 264 23.42 -8.65 -1.15
N LEU A 265 22.64 -9.54 -0.53
CA LEU A 265 23.10 -10.44 0.54
C LEU A 265 24.12 -11.47 0.06
N TYR A 266 24.15 -11.79 -1.27
CA TYR A 266 25.14 -12.71 -1.82
C TYR A 266 26.55 -12.12 -1.81
N VAL A 267 26.62 -10.79 -1.87
CA VAL A 267 27.90 -10.06 -1.78
C VAL A 267 28.27 -9.79 -0.33
N ASN A 268 27.30 -9.46 0.52
CA ASN A 268 27.53 -9.13 1.91
C ASN A 268 26.37 -9.58 2.82
N PRO A 269 26.39 -10.85 3.32
CA PRO A 269 25.34 -11.40 4.18
C PRO A 269 25.11 -10.62 5.49
N LEU A 270 26.14 -9.93 6.00
CA LEU A 270 26.04 -9.13 7.23
C LEU A 270 25.10 -7.93 7.08
N ARG A 271 24.74 -7.57 5.86
CA ARG A 271 23.75 -6.52 5.61
C ARG A 271 22.37 -6.83 6.14
N LEU A 272 22.02 -8.10 6.27
CA LEU A 272 20.76 -8.49 6.91
C LEU A 272 20.67 -7.92 8.33
N PHE A 273 21.75 -8.07 9.12
CA PHE A 273 21.80 -7.50 10.47
C PHE A 273 21.79 -5.96 10.47
N ARG A 274 22.48 -5.34 9.50
CA ARG A 274 22.46 -3.87 9.35
C ARG A 274 21.08 -3.36 9.04
N TYR A 275 20.33 -4.04 8.16
CA TYR A 275 18.94 -3.71 7.84
C TYR A 275 18.06 -3.71 9.08
N TYR A 276 18.01 -4.81 9.83
CA TYR A 276 17.19 -4.88 11.03
C TYR A 276 17.65 -3.87 12.09
N ARG A 277 18.95 -3.70 12.30
CA ARG A 277 19.48 -2.67 13.17
C ARG A 277 19.03 -1.26 12.73
N TYR A 278 19.07 -0.98 11.44
CA TYR A 278 18.60 0.29 10.90
C TYR A 278 17.10 0.50 11.19
N ILE A 279 16.25 -0.48 10.89
CA ILE A 279 14.80 -0.40 11.16
C ILE A 279 14.52 -0.14 12.64
N PHE A 280 15.15 -0.88 13.54
CA PHE A 280 14.97 -0.66 14.98
C PHE A 280 15.53 0.68 15.46
N SER A 281 16.58 1.22 14.83
CA SER A 281 17.14 2.52 15.18
C SER A 281 16.30 3.70 14.68
N GLN A 282 15.49 3.53 13.64
CA GLN A 282 14.60 4.59 13.14
C GLN A 282 13.60 5.03 14.20
N GLY A 283 13.07 4.11 14.99
CA GLY A 283 12.16 4.40 16.08
C GLY A 283 12.78 5.30 17.16
N GLN A 284 14.08 5.19 17.39
CA GLN A 284 14.80 6.06 18.33
C GLN A 284 14.95 7.50 17.81
N ARG A 285 14.96 7.68 16.50
CA ARG A 285 15.17 9.00 15.85
C ARG A 285 13.87 9.72 15.54
N HIS A 286 12.83 8.99 15.16
CA HIS A 286 11.59 9.53 14.59
C HIS A 286 10.34 9.05 15.32
N GLY A 287 10.46 8.09 16.25
CA GLY A 287 9.34 7.61 17.05
C GLY A 287 9.06 8.51 18.25
N THR A 288 7.85 8.41 18.78
CA THR A 288 7.49 9.05 20.06
C THR A 288 8.09 8.27 21.23
N GLY A 289 8.54 8.97 22.27
CA GLY A 289 9.08 8.33 23.49
C GLY A 289 8.01 7.68 24.38
N LEU A 290 6.73 7.92 24.10
CA LEU A 290 5.58 7.44 24.86
C LEU A 290 4.65 6.62 23.96
N TRP A 291 3.72 5.88 24.60
CA TRP A 291 2.58 5.29 23.90
C TRP A 291 1.77 6.37 23.19
N ASN A 292 1.38 6.10 21.93
CA ASN A 292 0.57 7.01 21.16
C ASN A 292 -0.69 6.31 20.61
N TRP A 293 -1.71 7.09 20.31
CA TRP A 293 -2.97 6.61 19.76
C TRP A 293 -3.12 6.89 18.25
N ASP A 294 -2.07 7.40 17.60
CA ASP A 294 -2.13 7.87 16.22
C ASP A 294 -2.56 6.77 15.27
N ALA A 295 -2.01 5.55 15.43
CA ALA A 295 -2.42 4.42 14.59
C ALA A 295 -3.92 4.09 14.72
N LEU A 296 -4.49 4.15 15.93
CA LEU A 296 -5.91 3.93 16.15
C LEU A 296 -6.75 5.09 15.57
N VAL A 297 -6.31 6.32 15.78
CA VAL A 297 -6.97 7.51 15.23
C VAL A 297 -6.96 7.45 13.71
N GLN A 298 -5.82 7.18 13.08
CA GLN A 298 -5.70 7.03 11.64
C GLN A 298 -6.59 5.88 11.10
N THR A 299 -6.65 4.75 11.81
CA THR A 299 -7.54 3.64 11.44
C THR A 299 -8.99 4.07 11.36
N ILE A 300 -9.48 4.81 12.38
CA ILE A 300 -10.87 5.25 12.44
C ILE A 300 -11.11 6.39 11.43
N ALA A 301 -10.19 7.35 11.34
CA ALA A 301 -10.33 8.56 10.52
C ALA A 301 -10.26 8.27 9.01
N THR A 302 -9.54 7.20 8.59
CA THR A 302 -9.36 6.86 7.18
C THR A 302 -10.29 5.74 6.69
N MET A 303 -11.12 5.17 7.57
CA MET A 303 -12.11 4.16 7.20
C MET A 303 -13.46 4.81 6.85
N PRO A 304 -14.16 4.40 5.77
CA PRO A 304 -15.51 4.85 5.48
C PRO A 304 -16.45 4.63 6.67
N GLY A 305 -17.28 5.64 7.01
CA GLY A 305 -18.09 5.63 8.24
C GLY A 305 -19.01 4.41 8.39
N THR A 306 -19.60 3.96 7.28
CA THR A 306 -20.40 2.70 7.26
C THR A 306 -19.57 1.50 7.67
N MET A 307 -18.31 1.42 7.22
CA MET A 307 -17.42 0.32 7.57
C MET A 307 -16.96 0.39 9.03
N VAL A 308 -16.76 1.58 9.59
CA VAL A 308 -16.47 1.76 11.03
C VAL A 308 -17.59 1.14 11.88
N VAL A 309 -18.85 1.48 11.58
CA VAL A 309 -20.00 0.92 12.32
C VAL A 309 -20.05 -0.60 12.20
N LEU A 310 -19.87 -1.14 11.00
CA LEU A 310 -19.89 -2.57 10.76
C LEU A 310 -18.70 -3.31 11.40
N LEU A 311 -17.53 -2.68 11.45
CA LEU A 311 -16.35 -3.20 12.16
C LEU A 311 -16.62 -3.30 13.67
N LEU A 312 -17.20 -2.26 14.27
CA LEU A 312 -17.57 -2.29 15.69
C LEU A 312 -18.56 -3.40 16.01
N ILE A 313 -19.57 -3.61 15.14
CA ILE A 313 -20.51 -4.74 15.26
C ILE A 313 -19.75 -6.08 15.14
N GLY A 314 -18.85 -6.21 14.16
CA GLY A 314 -18.04 -7.42 13.97
C GLY A 314 -17.16 -7.75 15.18
N CYS A 315 -16.50 -6.75 15.75
CA CYS A 315 -15.69 -6.89 16.98
C CYS A 315 -16.57 -7.29 18.20
N ALA A 316 -17.71 -6.64 18.39
CA ALA A 316 -18.64 -6.99 19.46
C ALA A 316 -19.15 -8.44 19.33
N LEU A 317 -19.42 -8.88 18.09
CA LEU A 317 -19.82 -10.26 17.81
C LEU A 317 -18.69 -11.26 18.07
N ALA A 318 -17.44 -10.92 17.75
CA ALA A 318 -16.29 -11.77 18.05
C ALA A 318 -16.18 -12.05 19.55
N ILE A 319 -16.45 -11.04 20.39
CA ILE A 319 -16.48 -11.18 21.86
C ILE A 319 -17.70 -11.98 22.31
N LYS A 320 -18.90 -11.62 21.83
CA LYS A 320 -20.17 -12.25 22.22
C LYS A 320 -20.23 -13.74 21.82
N ARG A 321 -19.71 -14.07 20.63
CA ARG A 321 -19.74 -15.42 20.05
C ARG A 321 -18.48 -16.25 20.35
N ARG A 322 -17.77 -15.95 21.42
CA ARG A 322 -16.51 -16.62 21.80
C ARG A 322 -16.60 -18.15 21.98
N HIS A 323 -17.79 -18.69 22.07
CA HIS A 323 -18.09 -20.15 22.21
C HIS A 323 -18.68 -20.76 20.93
N ALA A 324 -18.90 -19.97 19.88
CA ALA A 324 -19.45 -20.46 18.62
C ALA A 324 -18.38 -21.17 17.77
N ALA A 325 -18.81 -21.94 16.78
CA ALA A 325 -17.89 -22.67 15.90
C ALA A 325 -16.94 -21.79 15.11
N GLU A 326 -17.36 -20.57 14.75
CA GLU A 326 -16.56 -19.56 14.06
C GLU A 326 -15.59 -18.78 14.97
N SER A 327 -15.68 -18.95 16.29
CA SER A 327 -14.89 -18.21 17.30
C SER A 327 -13.38 -18.21 17.02
N PRO A 328 -12.73 -19.32 16.63
CA PRO A 328 -11.28 -19.29 16.34
C PRO A 328 -10.92 -18.36 15.20
N ILE A 329 -11.77 -18.27 14.17
CA ILE A 329 -11.54 -17.37 13.02
C ILE A 329 -11.79 -15.92 13.43
N LEU A 330 -12.87 -15.64 14.13
CA LEU A 330 -13.18 -14.28 14.60
C LEU A 330 -12.09 -13.74 15.53
N ARG A 331 -11.57 -14.59 16.42
CA ARG A 331 -10.45 -14.25 17.29
C ARG A 331 -9.18 -13.93 16.49
N LEU A 332 -8.83 -14.78 15.52
CA LEU A 332 -7.70 -14.54 14.64
C LEU A 332 -7.85 -13.20 13.90
N LEU A 333 -9.02 -12.89 13.38
CA LEU A 333 -9.29 -11.62 12.69
C LEU A 333 -9.12 -10.41 13.64
N VAL A 334 -9.61 -10.49 14.88
CA VAL A 334 -9.41 -9.42 15.87
C VAL A 334 -7.93 -9.24 16.21
N VAL A 335 -7.21 -10.32 16.44
CA VAL A 335 -5.76 -10.26 16.72
C VAL A 335 -4.99 -9.74 15.52
N TRP A 336 -5.32 -10.21 14.32
CA TRP A 336 -4.70 -9.75 13.08
C TRP A 336 -4.92 -8.25 12.85
N ALA A 337 -6.13 -7.73 13.08
CA ALA A 337 -6.38 -6.30 12.98
C ALA A 337 -5.69 -5.51 14.11
N ALA A 338 -5.67 -6.03 15.33
CA ALA A 338 -5.17 -5.29 16.50
C ALA A 338 -3.64 -5.23 16.58
N VAL A 339 -2.92 -6.31 16.25
CA VAL A 339 -1.45 -6.38 16.44
C VAL A 339 -0.70 -5.32 15.64
N PRO A 340 -0.97 -5.09 14.34
CA PRO A 340 -0.32 -4.01 13.59
C PRO A 340 -0.55 -2.63 14.20
N ILE A 341 -1.80 -2.32 14.58
CA ILE A 341 -2.18 -1.05 15.20
C ILE A 341 -1.47 -0.86 16.53
N LEU A 342 -1.53 -1.86 17.41
CA LEU A 342 -0.89 -1.81 18.74
C LEU A 342 0.63 -1.72 18.65
N ARG A 343 1.24 -2.47 17.72
CA ARG A 343 2.67 -2.39 17.45
C ARG A 343 3.10 -0.97 17.10
N THR A 344 2.35 -0.32 16.22
CA THR A 344 2.67 1.05 15.76
C THR A 344 2.42 2.10 16.84
N SER A 345 1.59 1.79 17.84
CA SER A 345 1.35 2.63 19.01
C SER A 345 2.43 2.54 20.09
N LEU A 346 3.36 1.57 20.01
CA LEU A 346 4.42 1.39 21.00
C LEU A 346 5.44 2.54 21.02
N PRO A 347 6.04 2.85 22.19
CA PRO A 347 7.13 3.81 22.27
C PRO A 347 8.29 3.47 21.32
N GLY A 348 8.83 4.48 20.66
CA GLY A 348 9.96 4.32 19.77
C GLY A 348 9.65 3.66 18.42
N VAL A 349 8.37 3.48 18.06
CA VAL A 349 7.97 3.02 16.74
C VAL A 349 7.66 4.22 15.84
N VAL A 350 8.19 4.19 14.62
CA VAL A 350 7.94 5.21 13.60
C VAL A 350 6.51 5.11 13.11
N ASN A 351 5.79 6.22 13.10
CA ASN A 351 4.49 6.36 12.47
C ASN A 351 4.37 7.74 11.80
N PHE A 352 4.19 7.77 10.49
CA PHE A 352 3.94 8.95 9.68
C PHE A 352 3.25 8.54 8.37
N ASP A 353 2.73 9.50 7.63
CA ASP A 353 2.08 9.30 6.34
C ASP A 353 0.86 8.33 6.41
N GLY A 354 0.01 8.52 7.40
CA GLY A 354 -1.26 7.80 7.54
C GLY A 354 -1.12 6.36 8.03
N ILE A 355 -1.78 5.42 7.35
CA ILE A 355 -1.85 4.00 7.77
C ILE A 355 -0.75 3.12 7.15
N ARG A 356 0.11 3.66 6.30
CA ARG A 356 1.09 2.89 5.52
C ARG A 356 2.03 1.99 6.35
N HIS A 357 2.31 2.36 7.59
CA HIS A 357 3.22 1.58 8.45
C HIS A 357 2.57 0.36 9.09
N PHE A 358 1.25 0.20 8.99
CA PHE A 358 0.50 -0.90 9.59
C PHE A 358 -0.67 -1.37 8.72
N GLU A 359 -0.61 -1.14 7.42
CA GLU A 359 -1.67 -1.41 6.44
C GLU A 359 -2.08 -2.89 6.38
N GLU A 360 -1.24 -3.80 6.84
CA GLU A 360 -1.52 -5.22 6.98
C GLU A 360 -2.72 -5.54 7.90
N PHE A 361 -3.28 -4.55 8.64
CA PHE A 361 -4.50 -4.71 9.43
C PHE A 361 -5.78 -4.70 8.58
N LEU A 362 -5.75 -4.03 7.43
CA LEU A 362 -6.93 -3.75 6.60
C LEU A 362 -7.73 -5.01 6.20
N PRO A 363 -7.12 -6.09 5.70
CA PRO A 363 -7.87 -7.27 5.31
C PRO A 363 -8.69 -7.84 6.47
N ALA A 364 -8.10 -7.93 7.66
CA ALA A 364 -8.80 -8.43 8.84
C ALA A 364 -9.94 -7.50 9.29
N ALA A 365 -9.72 -6.19 9.28
CA ALA A 365 -10.74 -5.19 9.61
C ALA A 365 -11.93 -5.25 8.65
N CYS A 366 -11.66 -5.38 7.33
CA CYS A 366 -12.71 -5.53 6.32
C CYS A 366 -13.49 -6.85 6.48
N LEU A 367 -12.82 -7.96 6.83
CA LEU A 367 -13.48 -9.23 7.10
C LEU A 367 -14.39 -9.15 8.33
N LEU A 368 -13.95 -8.50 9.40
CA LEU A 368 -14.76 -8.27 10.60
C LEU A 368 -15.97 -7.37 10.30
N ALA A 369 -15.77 -6.29 9.54
CA ALA A 369 -16.85 -5.40 9.10
C ALA A 369 -17.87 -6.17 8.23
N ALA A 370 -17.40 -6.97 7.28
CA ALA A 370 -18.25 -7.81 6.44
C ALA A 370 -19.04 -8.84 7.23
N TYR A 371 -18.43 -9.44 8.26
CA TYR A 371 -19.12 -10.36 9.18
C TYR A 371 -20.20 -9.64 9.98
N GLY A 372 -19.90 -8.43 10.49
CA GLY A 372 -20.87 -7.57 11.17
C GLY A 372 -22.04 -7.20 10.26
N GLY A 373 -21.79 -6.87 9.01
CA GLY A 373 -22.80 -6.57 8.00
C GLY A 373 -23.69 -7.78 7.67
N ALA A 374 -23.09 -8.94 7.42
CA ALA A 374 -23.83 -10.17 7.14
C ALA A 374 -24.73 -10.57 8.33
N TRP A 375 -24.20 -10.48 9.56
CA TRP A 375 -24.99 -10.73 10.77
C TRP A 375 -26.14 -9.74 10.93
N SER A 376 -25.95 -8.46 10.60
CA SER A 376 -27.00 -7.44 10.66
C SER A 376 -28.14 -7.80 9.71
N VAL A 377 -27.83 -8.19 8.47
CA VAL A 377 -28.82 -8.68 7.50
C VAL A 377 -29.57 -9.89 8.06
N GLU A 378 -28.86 -10.88 8.58
CA GLU A 378 -29.51 -12.10 9.14
C GLU A 378 -30.41 -11.76 10.32
N SER A 379 -29.98 -10.86 11.21
CA SER A 379 -30.72 -10.45 12.40
C SER A 379 -32.02 -9.70 12.05
N LEU A 380 -31.95 -8.78 11.07
CA LEU A 380 -33.10 -8.04 10.56
C LEU A 380 -34.07 -8.94 9.79
N SER A 381 -33.55 -9.97 9.14
CA SER A 381 -34.36 -10.92 8.35
C SER A 381 -35.07 -11.97 9.20
N LYS A 382 -34.74 -12.14 10.49
CA LYS A 382 -35.38 -13.18 11.34
C LYS A 382 -36.89 -13.05 11.44
N ARG A 383 -37.42 -11.83 11.46
CA ARG A 383 -38.86 -11.56 11.55
C ARG A 383 -39.60 -11.66 10.21
N ARG A 384 -38.86 -11.47 9.10
CA ARG A 384 -39.37 -11.46 7.72
C ARG A 384 -38.34 -12.11 6.79
N PRO A 385 -38.24 -13.45 6.77
CA PRO A 385 -37.24 -14.15 5.94
C PRO A 385 -37.43 -13.92 4.44
N ASP A 386 -38.70 -13.74 4.00
CA ASP A 386 -39.08 -13.39 2.63
C ASP A 386 -38.49 -12.05 2.14
N ARG A 387 -38.19 -11.12 3.08
CA ARG A 387 -37.61 -9.81 2.81
C ARG A 387 -36.09 -9.75 3.00
N ARG A 388 -35.42 -10.89 3.13
CA ARG A 388 -33.95 -10.91 3.30
C ARG A 388 -33.22 -10.17 2.18
N TRP A 389 -33.68 -10.30 0.95
CA TRP A 389 -33.13 -9.60 -0.20
C TRP A 389 -33.16 -8.07 -0.04
N VAL A 390 -34.20 -7.51 0.59
CA VAL A 390 -34.32 -6.07 0.87
C VAL A 390 -33.14 -5.61 1.74
N TRP A 391 -32.86 -6.34 2.83
CA TRP A 391 -31.77 -5.98 3.74
C TRP A 391 -30.40 -6.15 3.10
N VAL A 392 -30.22 -7.17 2.25
CA VAL A 392 -28.99 -7.32 1.44
C VAL A 392 -28.82 -6.12 0.50
N THR A 393 -29.88 -5.72 -0.19
CA THR A 393 -29.86 -4.57 -1.09
C THR A 393 -29.60 -3.26 -0.33
N VAL A 394 -30.28 -3.03 0.79
CA VAL A 394 -30.07 -1.83 1.63
C VAL A 394 -28.61 -1.74 2.09
N LEU A 395 -28.07 -2.83 2.63
CA LEU A 395 -26.68 -2.86 3.06
C LEU A 395 -25.72 -2.64 1.87
N GLY A 396 -25.99 -3.30 0.75
CA GLY A 396 -25.21 -3.12 -0.48
C GLY A 396 -25.21 -1.67 -0.95
N LEU A 397 -26.36 -1.02 -0.98
CA LEU A 397 -26.50 0.40 -1.37
C LEU A 397 -25.80 1.33 -0.37
N LEU A 398 -25.92 1.08 0.94
CA LEU A 398 -25.24 1.89 1.95
C LEU A 398 -23.73 1.81 1.82
N VAL A 399 -23.17 0.61 1.64
CA VAL A 399 -21.72 0.42 1.49
C VAL A 399 -21.26 0.97 0.14
N SER A 400 -21.89 0.56 -0.97
CA SER A 400 -21.47 0.98 -2.30
C SER A 400 -21.71 2.48 -2.55
N GLY A 401 -22.80 3.05 -2.02
CA GLY A 401 -23.10 4.47 -2.14
C GLY A 401 -22.09 5.32 -1.39
N ASN A 402 -21.69 4.93 -0.18
CA ASN A 402 -20.63 5.61 0.58
C ASN A 402 -19.28 5.53 -0.18
N ILE A 403 -18.93 4.36 -0.71
CA ILE A 403 -17.73 4.17 -1.52
C ILE A 403 -17.80 5.04 -2.78
N ALA A 404 -18.89 4.99 -3.54
CA ALA A 404 -19.05 5.77 -4.77
C ALA A 404 -18.91 7.28 -4.52
N TRP A 405 -19.47 7.77 -3.40
CA TRP A 405 -19.31 9.16 -2.99
C TRP A 405 -17.83 9.52 -2.73
N VAL A 406 -17.09 8.63 -2.05
CA VAL A 406 -15.66 8.84 -1.79
C VAL A 406 -14.87 8.90 -3.09
N PHE A 407 -15.09 7.95 -4.00
CA PHE A 407 -14.39 7.92 -5.28
C PHE A 407 -14.71 9.14 -6.15
N ALA A 408 -15.98 9.57 -6.19
CA ALA A 408 -16.36 10.77 -6.93
C ALA A 408 -15.68 12.05 -6.41
N ARG A 409 -15.28 12.07 -5.14
CA ARG A 409 -14.69 13.25 -4.48
C ARG A 409 -13.17 13.24 -4.43
N TYR A 410 -12.57 12.05 -4.36
CA TYR A 410 -11.14 11.88 -4.11
C TYR A 410 -10.34 11.34 -5.30
N ALA A 411 -10.97 10.67 -6.29
CA ALA A 411 -10.22 10.07 -7.41
C ALA A 411 -9.49 11.12 -8.26
N PRO A 412 -8.21 10.93 -8.56
CA PRO A 412 -7.36 9.75 -8.34
C PRO A 412 -6.51 9.80 -7.04
N TYR A 413 -6.97 10.48 -6.02
CA TYR A 413 -6.24 10.72 -4.77
C TYR A 413 -6.92 10.03 -3.58
N GLU A 414 -7.44 8.81 -3.75
CA GLU A 414 -8.18 8.06 -2.73
C GLU A 414 -7.32 7.75 -1.50
N HIS A 415 -6.00 7.66 -1.64
CA HIS A 415 -5.05 7.52 -0.54
C HIS A 415 -5.06 8.71 0.45
N LEU A 416 -5.63 9.84 0.03
CA LEU A 416 -5.82 11.04 0.88
C LEU A 416 -7.15 11.03 1.64
N TYR A 417 -7.96 9.98 1.50
CA TYR A 417 -9.27 9.94 2.11
C TYR A 417 -9.22 10.01 3.64
N TYR A 418 -9.98 10.96 4.18
CA TYR A 418 -10.40 11.06 5.57
C TYR A 418 -11.92 11.12 5.64
N ASN A 419 -12.52 10.51 6.66
CA ASN A 419 -13.97 10.48 6.80
C ASN A 419 -14.56 11.76 7.46
N SER A 420 -15.88 11.84 7.50
CA SER A 420 -16.60 13.00 8.06
C SER A 420 -16.42 13.18 9.57
N LEU A 421 -15.95 12.16 10.32
CA LEU A 421 -15.69 12.29 11.76
C LEU A 421 -14.58 13.31 12.05
N VAL A 422 -13.62 13.44 11.13
CA VAL A 422 -12.53 14.43 11.21
C VAL A 422 -12.70 15.58 10.22
N GLY A 423 -13.88 15.73 9.61
CA GLY A 423 -14.17 16.80 8.66
C GLY A 423 -13.56 16.62 7.27
N GLY A 424 -13.32 15.36 6.86
CA GLY A 424 -12.66 15.03 5.59
C GLY A 424 -11.18 15.39 5.59
N LEU A 425 -10.56 15.47 4.41
CA LEU A 425 -9.15 15.85 4.25
C LEU A 425 -8.88 17.26 4.79
N SER A 426 -9.73 18.21 4.44
CA SER A 426 -9.59 19.60 4.88
C SER A 426 -9.70 19.74 6.40
N GLY A 427 -10.61 19.00 7.05
CA GLY A 427 -10.75 18.98 8.50
C GLY A 427 -9.55 18.31 9.18
N ALA A 428 -9.09 17.19 8.67
CA ALA A 428 -7.90 16.51 9.18
C ALA A 428 -6.67 17.42 9.14
N ASN A 429 -6.43 18.09 8.02
CA ASN A 429 -5.28 18.99 7.85
C ASN A 429 -5.40 20.25 8.73
N ARG A 430 -6.52 21.01 8.63
CA ARG A 430 -6.65 22.35 9.21
C ARG A 430 -7.10 22.35 10.68
N GLN A 431 -8.02 21.44 11.04
CA GLN A 431 -8.63 21.43 12.38
C GLN A 431 -7.92 20.48 13.33
N HIS A 432 -7.45 19.33 12.81
CA HIS A 432 -6.78 18.32 13.61
C HIS A 432 -5.25 18.33 13.48
N SER A 433 -4.70 19.25 12.67
CA SER A 433 -3.25 19.45 12.48
C SER A 433 -2.51 18.13 12.13
N MET A 434 -3.14 17.29 11.30
CA MET A 434 -2.52 16.06 10.82
C MET A 434 -1.59 16.40 9.65
N PRO A 435 -0.26 16.38 9.81
CA PRO A 435 0.69 16.82 8.77
C PRO A 435 0.70 15.92 7.54
N GLU A 436 0.28 14.67 7.70
CA GLU A 436 0.13 13.68 6.63
C GLU A 436 -1.17 13.82 5.82
N ALA A 437 -2.10 14.71 6.21
CA ALA A 437 -3.31 15.00 5.47
C ALA A 437 -3.02 15.95 4.28
N THR A 438 -2.18 15.49 3.38
CA THR A 438 -1.75 16.13 2.12
C THR A 438 -1.18 15.06 1.19
N ASP A 439 -0.81 15.40 -0.06
CA ASP A 439 -0.17 14.44 -0.98
C ASP A 439 1.29 14.15 -0.56
N TYR A 440 1.45 13.34 0.48
CA TYR A 440 2.76 12.94 0.98
C TYR A 440 3.51 11.99 0.03
N TRP A 441 2.81 11.36 -0.92
CA TRP A 441 3.39 10.52 -1.95
C TRP A 441 3.90 11.30 -3.16
N ALA A 442 3.44 12.54 -3.38
CA ALA A 442 3.68 13.35 -4.56
C ALA A 442 3.13 12.74 -5.86
N SER A 443 2.07 11.94 -5.75
CA SER A 443 1.43 11.29 -6.90
C SER A 443 0.79 12.30 -7.86
N SER A 444 0.47 13.52 -7.37
CA SER A 444 -0.11 14.62 -8.15
C SER A 444 0.85 15.27 -9.15
N TYR A 445 2.14 14.98 -9.10
CA TYR A 445 3.10 15.55 -10.07
C TYR A 445 2.80 15.18 -11.51
N ARG A 446 2.27 13.98 -11.79
CA ARG A 446 1.86 13.59 -13.16
C ARG A 446 0.77 14.50 -13.72
N GLU A 447 -0.24 14.81 -12.92
CA GLU A 447 -1.32 15.74 -13.30
C GLU A 447 -0.79 17.18 -13.45
N GLY A 448 0.07 17.63 -12.52
CA GLY A 448 0.71 18.94 -12.59
C GLY A 448 1.55 19.11 -13.85
N VAL A 449 2.35 18.11 -14.23
CA VAL A 449 3.11 18.09 -15.50
C VAL A 449 2.16 18.14 -16.70
N GLY A 450 1.06 17.39 -16.65
CA GLY A 450 0.02 17.44 -17.69
C GLY A 450 -0.55 18.85 -17.88
N TRP A 451 -0.84 19.55 -16.78
CA TRP A 451 -1.30 20.93 -16.82
C TRP A 451 -0.25 21.88 -17.42
N ILE A 452 1.03 21.76 -17.01
CA ILE A 452 2.14 22.55 -17.55
C ILE A 452 2.26 22.31 -19.07
N ASN A 453 2.22 21.06 -19.51
CA ASN A 453 2.30 20.73 -20.93
C ASN A 453 1.20 21.42 -21.77
N ALA A 454 -0.01 21.53 -21.21
CA ALA A 454 -1.16 22.12 -21.89
C ALA A 454 -1.15 23.66 -21.87
N ASN A 455 -0.62 24.29 -20.80
CA ASN A 455 -0.82 25.72 -20.54
C ASN A 455 0.47 26.57 -20.61
N ALA A 456 1.65 25.95 -20.51
CA ALA A 456 2.91 26.70 -20.55
C ALA A 456 3.25 27.15 -21.99
N ALA A 457 3.79 28.36 -22.12
CA ALA A 457 4.39 28.84 -23.37
C ALA A 457 5.53 27.91 -23.82
N ARG A 458 6.11 28.18 -25.00
CA ARG A 458 7.33 27.49 -25.44
C ARG A 458 8.55 28.03 -24.72
N ASP A 459 9.61 27.22 -24.64
CA ASP A 459 10.94 27.58 -24.10
C ASP A 459 10.90 28.09 -22.64
N VAL A 460 10.02 27.54 -21.84
CA VAL A 460 9.99 27.80 -20.38
C VAL A 460 10.84 26.77 -19.63
N ALA A 461 11.12 27.04 -18.37
CA ALA A 461 11.75 26.07 -17.47
C ALA A 461 10.78 25.63 -16.38
N LEU A 462 10.98 24.39 -15.89
CA LEU A 462 10.26 23.84 -14.74
C LEU A 462 11.23 23.65 -13.57
N HIS A 463 10.91 24.25 -12.43
CA HIS A 463 11.58 24.00 -11.16
C HIS A 463 10.64 23.27 -10.20
N VAL A 464 11.11 22.16 -9.61
CA VAL A 464 10.37 21.37 -8.63
C VAL A 464 11.15 21.37 -7.31
N PRO A 465 10.82 22.27 -6.35
CA PRO A 465 11.62 22.44 -5.13
C PRO A 465 11.42 21.32 -4.10
N VAL A 466 10.33 20.54 -4.18
CA VAL A 466 10.05 19.44 -3.26
C VAL A 466 10.11 18.13 -4.02
N ALA A 467 10.99 17.21 -3.64
CA ALA A 467 11.26 15.95 -4.31
C ALA A 467 11.58 16.10 -5.83
N PRO A 468 12.59 16.95 -6.21
CA PRO A 468 12.90 17.28 -7.61
C PRO A 468 13.18 16.04 -8.47
N TRP A 469 13.77 15.00 -7.89
CA TRP A 469 14.07 13.73 -8.58
C TRP A 469 12.84 13.08 -9.23
N LEU A 470 11.62 13.30 -8.72
CA LEU A 470 10.40 12.73 -9.33
C LEU A 470 10.12 13.34 -10.70
N ALA A 471 10.27 14.67 -10.82
CA ALA A 471 10.13 15.36 -12.09
C ALA A 471 11.30 15.03 -13.04
N GLU A 472 12.52 15.00 -12.54
CA GLU A 472 13.71 14.69 -13.32
C GLU A 472 13.71 13.26 -13.87
N LEU A 473 13.27 12.27 -13.07
CA LEU A 473 13.09 10.88 -13.48
C LEU A 473 12.09 10.73 -14.63
N THR A 474 10.97 11.45 -14.55
CA THR A 474 9.81 11.26 -15.42
C THR A 474 9.73 12.28 -16.56
N ALA A 475 10.53 13.36 -16.51
CA ALA A 475 10.57 14.38 -17.56
C ALA A 475 10.72 13.80 -18.98
N PRO A 476 11.61 12.82 -19.24
CA PRO A 476 11.78 12.27 -20.59
C PRO A 476 10.53 11.62 -21.18
N ILE A 477 9.61 11.16 -20.34
CA ILE A 477 8.39 10.45 -20.77
C ILE A 477 7.13 11.31 -20.67
N TRP A 478 7.04 12.23 -19.70
CA TRP A 478 5.81 12.98 -19.46
C TRP A 478 5.91 14.47 -19.79
N LEU A 479 7.10 15.07 -19.68
CA LEU A 479 7.26 16.50 -19.91
C LEU A 479 7.46 16.80 -21.39
N ARG A 480 6.85 17.88 -21.87
CA ARG A 480 7.04 18.40 -23.23
C ARG A 480 8.52 18.72 -23.49
N LYS A 481 9.05 18.32 -24.64
CA LYS A 481 10.48 18.33 -24.96
C LYS A 481 11.14 19.71 -24.98
N ASP A 482 10.35 20.77 -25.16
CA ASP A 482 10.82 22.17 -25.13
C ASP A 482 10.88 22.75 -23.69
N ILE A 483 10.49 21.97 -22.67
CA ILE A 483 10.53 22.36 -21.26
C ILE A 483 11.64 21.60 -20.56
N GLY A 484 12.64 22.30 -20.03
CA GLY A 484 13.70 21.69 -19.22
C GLY A 484 13.38 21.75 -17.74
N VAL A 485 13.66 20.65 -17.01
CA VAL A 485 13.70 20.69 -15.54
C VAL A 485 15.01 21.31 -15.11
N ILE A 486 14.96 22.32 -14.23
CA ILE A 486 16.15 23.05 -13.75
C ILE A 486 16.28 22.96 -12.23
N PRO A 487 17.50 22.89 -11.68
CA PRO A 487 17.73 22.98 -10.24
C PRO A 487 17.51 24.42 -9.72
N GLY A 488 17.38 24.56 -8.40
CA GLY A 488 17.05 25.85 -7.76
C GLY A 488 18.08 26.96 -8.04
N GLU A 489 19.36 26.63 -8.06
CA GLU A 489 20.46 27.55 -8.37
C GLU A 489 20.41 28.10 -9.80
N SER A 490 19.72 27.47 -10.71
CA SER A 490 19.56 27.90 -12.11
C SER A 490 18.33 28.76 -12.37
N VAL A 491 17.45 28.94 -11.35
CA VAL A 491 16.18 29.68 -11.51
C VAL A 491 16.44 31.15 -11.86
N GLU A 492 17.29 31.82 -11.09
CA GLU A 492 17.65 33.23 -11.31
C GLU A 492 18.25 33.42 -12.71
N HIS A 493 19.22 32.60 -13.07
CA HIS A 493 19.86 32.66 -14.40
C HIS A 493 18.85 32.44 -15.55
N ALA A 494 17.89 31.52 -15.40
CA ALA A 494 16.86 31.30 -16.42
C ALA A 494 15.96 32.55 -16.60
N LEU A 495 15.62 33.21 -15.49
CA LEU A 495 14.83 34.45 -15.51
C LEU A 495 15.60 35.64 -16.12
N ASP A 496 16.90 35.75 -15.85
CA ASP A 496 17.79 36.79 -16.44
C ASP A 496 17.93 36.61 -17.95
N LEU A 497 17.84 35.38 -18.44
CA LEU A 497 17.77 35.07 -19.88
C LEU A 497 16.38 35.35 -20.49
N GLY A 498 15.43 35.91 -19.72
CA GLY A 498 14.08 36.23 -20.18
C GLY A 498 13.15 35.03 -20.27
N ARG A 499 13.53 33.84 -19.75
CA ARG A 499 12.69 32.64 -19.72
C ARG A 499 11.74 32.72 -18.52
N SER A 500 10.48 32.40 -18.72
CA SER A 500 9.57 32.14 -17.57
C SER A 500 9.91 30.82 -16.91
N VAL A 501 9.85 30.77 -15.58
CA VAL A 501 10.06 29.55 -14.80
C VAL A 501 8.76 29.18 -14.10
N TYR A 502 8.26 27.96 -14.36
CA TYR A 502 7.17 27.39 -13.58
C TYR A 502 7.76 26.69 -12.35
N VAL A 503 7.20 26.98 -11.16
CA VAL A 503 7.58 26.35 -9.90
C VAL A 503 6.41 25.50 -9.45
N MET A 504 6.61 24.18 -9.40
CA MET A 504 5.57 23.19 -9.08
C MET A 504 5.97 22.38 -7.86
N PHE A 505 5.10 22.29 -6.85
CA PHE A 505 5.36 21.48 -5.66
C PHE A 505 4.08 21.07 -4.93
N ILE A 506 4.17 19.93 -4.24
CA ILE A 506 3.13 19.44 -3.33
C ILE A 506 3.10 20.26 -2.04
N THR A 507 1.93 20.32 -1.38
CA THR A 507 1.72 21.10 -0.14
C THR A 507 2.26 20.41 1.13
N ARG A 508 3.43 19.79 1.03
CA ARG A 508 4.15 19.17 2.15
C ARG A 508 5.09 20.17 2.81
N VAL A 509 4.53 21.03 3.65
CA VAL A 509 5.15 22.25 4.21
C VAL A 509 6.52 22.00 4.86
N GLY A 510 6.70 20.87 5.54
CA GLY A 510 7.97 20.50 6.19
C GLY A 510 9.17 20.35 5.24
N PHE A 511 8.94 20.28 3.92
CA PHE A 511 9.96 20.14 2.89
C PHE A 511 10.11 21.39 2.01
N TYR A 512 9.48 22.52 2.36
CA TYR A 512 9.57 23.75 1.57
C TYR A 512 10.97 24.34 1.58
N THR A 513 11.54 24.48 0.38
CA THR A 513 12.77 25.26 0.13
C THR A 513 12.50 26.77 0.26
N PRO A 514 13.54 27.63 0.29
CA PRO A 514 13.34 29.08 0.28
C PRO A 514 12.46 29.56 -0.88
N ILE A 515 12.66 29.03 -2.11
CA ILE A 515 11.84 29.38 -3.29
C ILE A 515 10.37 28.96 -3.08
N ALA A 516 10.10 27.78 -2.56
CA ALA A 516 8.73 27.34 -2.27
C ALA A 516 8.05 28.22 -1.24
N LYS A 517 8.76 28.61 -0.17
CA LYS A 517 8.27 29.54 0.86
C LYS A 517 7.98 30.93 0.27
N TYR A 518 8.87 31.45 -0.56
CA TYR A 518 8.67 32.72 -1.28
C TYR A 518 7.40 32.68 -2.13
N CYS A 519 7.22 31.63 -2.96
CA CYS A 519 6.04 31.48 -3.79
C CYS A 519 4.74 31.51 -2.96
N VAL A 520 4.67 30.73 -1.87
CA VAL A 520 3.46 30.67 -1.01
C VAL A 520 3.18 32.00 -0.30
N GLN A 521 4.22 32.73 0.10
CA GLN A 521 4.08 33.96 0.88
C GLN A 521 3.84 35.21 0.04
N GLN A 522 4.39 35.26 -1.18
CA GLN A 522 4.46 36.48 -1.99
C GLN A 522 3.69 36.40 -3.31
N MET A 523 3.17 35.24 -3.68
CA MET A 523 2.55 35.04 -4.98
C MET A 523 1.21 34.29 -4.85
N SER A 524 0.38 34.43 -5.89
CA SER A 524 -0.79 33.56 -6.08
C SER A 524 -0.42 32.45 -7.07
N PRO A 525 -0.85 31.20 -6.80
CA PRO A 525 -0.60 30.12 -7.75
C PRO A 525 -1.36 30.37 -9.06
N VAL A 526 -0.75 29.99 -10.18
CA VAL A 526 -1.41 30.03 -11.50
C VAL A 526 -2.30 28.81 -11.70
N HIS A 527 -2.06 27.74 -10.94
CA HIS A 527 -2.90 26.56 -10.89
C HIS A 527 -2.73 25.81 -9.57
N GLU A 528 -3.80 25.15 -9.14
CA GLU A 528 -3.80 24.28 -7.98
C GLU A 528 -4.56 22.98 -8.28
N ILE A 529 -4.03 21.86 -7.83
CA ILE A 529 -4.80 20.62 -7.73
C ILE A 529 -5.38 20.56 -6.32
N GLN A 530 -6.69 20.47 -6.21
CA GLN A 530 -7.40 20.48 -4.93
C GLN A 530 -8.17 19.16 -4.74
N VAL A 531 -8.13 18.65 -3.52
CA VAL A 531 -8.92 17.51 -3.06
C VAL A 531 -9.66 17.91 -1.79
N ASP A 532 -10.97 17.71 -1.76
CA ASP A 532 -11.81 18.03 -0.61
C ASP A 532 -11.63 19.47 -0.10
N GLY A 533 -11.43 20.43 -1.03
CA GLY A 533 -11.19 21.84 -0.71
C GLY A 533 -9.82 22.17 -0.10
N LEU A 534 -8.88 21.21 -0.16
CA LEU A 534 -7.48 21.41 0.24
C LEU A 534 -6.58 21.36 -0.99
N PRO A 535 -5.74 22.38 -1.27
CA PRO A 535 -4.72 22.30 -2.30
C PRO A 535 -3.68 21.26 -1.90
N ILE A 536 -3.42 20.29 -2.79
CA ILE A 536 -2.42 19.23 -2.61
C ILE A 536 -1.17 19.46 -3.46
N LEU A 537 -1.30 20.23 -4.55
CA LEU A 537 -0.22 20.67 -5.40
C LEU A 537 -0.49 22.09 -5.86
N GLN A 538 0.57 22.90 -5.94
CA GLN A 538 0.51 24.29 -6.40
C GLN A 538 1.54 24.53 -7.50
N ILE A 539 1.16 25.33 -8.50
CA ILE A 539 2.01 25.76 -9.62
C ILE A 539 2.05 27.29 -9.63
N TYR A 540 3.24 27.84 -9.61
CA TYR A 540 3.51 29.27 -9.70
C TYR A 540 4.27 29.58 -10.99
N ARG A 541 4.20 30.83 -11.47
CA ARG A 541 4.95 31.30 -12.64
C ARG A 541 5.81 32.50 -12.26
N LEU A 542 7.13 32.33 -12.34
CA LEU A 542 8.10 33.40 -12.18
C LEU A 542 8.44 34.01 -13.54
N THR A 543 8.48 35.34 -13.62
CA THR A 543 8.80 36.11 -14.84
C THR A 543 9.98 37.07 -14.66
N ASN A 544 10.42 37.27 -13.42
CA ASN A 544 11.60 38.06 -13.08
C ASN A 544 12.25 37.51 -11.81
N ALA A 545 13.52 37.83 -11.60
CA ALA A 545 14.32 37.40 -10.44
C ALA A 545 14.15 38.31 -9.22
N LYS A 546 13.39 39.42 -9.31
CA LYS A 546 13.31 40.43 -8.26
C LYS A 546 12.69 39.87 -6.98
N GLY A 547 13.44 39.88 -5.89
CA GLY A 547 13.00 39.46 -4.57
C GLY A 547 13.07 37.94 -4.34
N LEU A 548 13.67 37.15 -5.25
CA LEU A 548 13.94 35.74 -4.99
C LEU A 548 14.95 35.58 -3.84
N PRO A 549 14.80 34.52 -3.00
CA PRO A 549 15.63 34.28 -1.84
C PRO A 549 17.02 33.73 -2.19
#